data_314396cb657b47d0532341f9f31a47ba
#
_entry.id   314396cb657b47d0532341f9f31a47ba
#
_cell.length_a   1.000
_cell.length_b   1.000
_cell.length_c   1.000
_cell.angle_alpha   90.00
_cell.angle_beta   90.00
_cell.angle_gamma   90.00
#
_symmetry.space_group_name_H-M   'P 1'
#
loop_
_entity.id
_entity.type
_entity.pdbx_description
1 polymer ?
#
loop_
_entity_poly.entity_id
_entity_poly.type
_entity_poly.pdbx_seq_one_letter_code
_entity_poly.pdbx_strand_id
1 'polypeptide(L)'
;ASIDRALEINPYEGQAWSMRAAVYAGREEYKLAEEALDKTIQQMPREAGHYINRALARYHQRNLRGAMTDYDTALEMDSANYIGHFNRGLLRAQVGDDNRAIEDFNFVLKLEPDNMIALFNRALMLNNTGDYRGAIRDINAVIKEFPNFWTGYQFRAEVRRKMGDTKGAELDEFKVLKAQMDQRYGGKKPQNTKRTRKVSDRTMEDYNKLVEADTSEDESPTYESEYRGKVQNRRTELTPEPALVLTYYTGQSDFQRKMYNKELERLNRLGVLPARLVLTHDEVSLDEARIQKHFSSIQALSDKIARQPDNTLLYLARSIDEYLVQDFEKALADADRAIELDSSYLLAYYMRVQIRMKNQEVRMAEKSEVPSAGEVKWTFDASRSEYQAALDDCDRILAREPDFAGCYYNKGNIYMQLKLWPEAIKAYTQAIKLHVDYAEAYYNRGVAYILSGDYASGIPDLSRAGEMGLYKAYNLIKRYRDKAATEVE
;
A
#
# COMPACT_ATOMS: atom_id res chain seq x y z
N ALA A 1 9.71 -19.28 34.42
CA ALA A 1 9.99 -19.90 35.74
C ALA A 1 9.56 -19.02 36.92
N SER A 2 10.13 -17.81 37.13
CA SER A 2 9.78 -16.97 38.32
C SER A 2 8.36 -16.39 38.22
N ILE A 3 7.97 -15.88 37.05
CA ILE A 3 6.65 -15.34 36.80
C ILE A 3 5.58 -16.44 36.91
N ASP A 4 5.85 -17.63 36.36
CA ASP A 4 4.93 -18.77 36.44
C ASP A 4 4.65 -19.17 37.86
N ARG A 5 5.71 -19.23 38.70
CA ARG A 5 5.59 -19.54 40.10
C ARG A 5 4.84 -18.47 40.91
N ALA A 6 5.03 -17.17 40.52
CA ALA A 6 4.28 -16.09 41.15
C ALA A 6 2.77 -16.24 40.86
N LEU A 7 2.39 -16.56 39.62
CA LEU A 7 1.02 -16.76 39.20
C LEU A 7 0.39 -18.09 39.69
N GLU A 8 1.19 -19.11 39.99
CA GLU A 8 0.76 -20.32 40.72
C GLU A 8 0.37 -19.99 42.16
N ILE A 9 1.11 -19.07 42.79
CA ILE A 9 0.84 -18.64 44.17
C ILE A 9 -0.36 -17.66 44.21
N ASN A 10 -0.36 -16.67 43.33
CA ASN A 10 -1.42 -15.68 43.24
C ASN A 10 -1.84 -15.46 41.77
N PRO A 11 -2.89 -16.15 41.27
CA PRO A 11 -3.37 -15.99 39.88
C PRO A 11 -3.97 -14.61 39.58
N TYR A 12 -4.23 -13.80 40.63
CA TYR A 12 -4.83 -12.46 40.51
C TYR A 12 -3.79 -11.33 40.58
N GLU A 13 -2.50 -11.66 40.53
CA GLU A 13 -1.42 -10.68 40.58
C GLU A 13 -1.26 -9.98 39.21
N GLY A 14 -1.84 -8.78 39.09
CA GLY A 14 -1.84 -8.01 37.83
C GLY A 14 -0.45 -7.69 37.32
N GLN A 15 0.49 -7.35 38.22
CA GLN A 15 1.89 -7.07 37.84
C GLN A 15 2.57 -8.31 37.23
N ALA A 16 2.34 -9.49 37.79
CA ALA A 16 2.90 -10.73 37.26
C ALA A 16 2.36 -11.04 35.85
N TRP A 17 1.06 -10.77 35.60
CA TRP A 17 0.48 -10.88 34.27
C TRP A 17 1.06 -9.85 33.29
N SER A 18 1.27 -8.60 33.72
CA SER A 18 1.93 -7.57 32.90
C SER A 18 3.34 -7.98 32.50
N MET A 19 4.15 -8.47 33.46
CA MET A 19 5.50 -8.98 33.15
C MET A 19 5.48 -10.18 32.20
N ARG A 20 4.47 -11.08 32.33
CA ARG A 20 4.29 -12.20 31.40
C ARG A 20 4.00 -11.72 30.01
N ALA A 21 3.13 -10.71 29.87
CA ALA A 21 2.78 -10.10 28.60
C ALA A 21 4.01 -9.48 27.92
N ALA A 22 4.84 -8.76 28.66
CA ALA A 22 6.09 -8.19 28.14
C ALA A 22 7.06 -9.28 27.63
N VAL A 23 7.16 -10.41 28.34
CA VAL A 23 7.98 -11.55 27.88
C VAL A 23 7.44 -12.14 26.58
N TYR A 24 6.11 -12.29 26.45
CA TYR A 24 5.50 -12.78 25.22
C TYR A 24 5.64 -11.80 24.06
N ALA A 25 5.46 -10.50 24.30
CA ALA A 25 5.67 -9.45 23.30
C ALA A 25 7.13 -9.44 22.81
N GLY A 26 8.11 -9.54 23.70
CA GLY A 26 9.53 -9.62 23.34
C GLY A 26 9.92 -10.91 22.58
N ARG A 27 9.06 -11.93 22.60
CA ARG A 27 9.20 -13.14 21.79
C ARG A 27 8.34 -13.12 20.51
N GLU A 28 7.67 -12.00 20.25
CA GLU A 28 6.72 -11.85 19.14
C GLU A 28 5.50 -12.80 19.21
N GLU A 29 5.23 -13.36 20.42
CA GLU A 29 4.08 -14.23 20.71
C GLU A 29 2.84 -13.38 21.03
N TYR A 30 2.43 -12.51 20.11
CA TYR A 30 1.46 -11.42 20.33
C TYR A 30 0.09 -11.88 20.81
N LYS A 31 -0.35 -13.07 20.41
CA LYS A 31 -1.61 -13.65 20.90
C LYS A 31 -1.56 -13.95 22.40
N LEU A 32 -0.47 -14.56 22.86
CA LEU A 32 -0.26 -14.85 24.27
C LEU A 32 -0.03 -13.56 25.08
N ALA A 33 0.60 -12.56 24.46
CA ALA A 33 0.75 -11.23 25.06
C ALA A 33 -0.63 -10.57 25.27
N GLU A 34 -1.53 -10.61 24.26
CA GLU A 34 -2.91 -10.10 24.39
C GLU A 34 -3.66 -10.80 25.51
N GLU A 35 -3.65 -12.14 25.56
CA GLU A 35 -4.33 -12.93 26.60
C GLU A 35 -3.82 -12.59 27.99
N ALA A 36 -2.50 -12.37 28.16
CA ALA A 36 -1.91 -11.95 29.42
C ALA A 36 -2.31 -10.52 29.79
N LEU A 37 -2.36 -9.60 28.83
CA LEU A 37 -2.80 -8.21 29.04
C LEU A 37 -4.31 -8.13 29.36
N ASP A 38 -5.13 -9.01 28.79
CA ASP A 38 -6.53 -9.12 29.20
C ASP A 38 -6.67 -9.44 30.69
N LYS A 39 -5.83 -10.36 31.22
CA LYS A 39 -5.75 -10.64 32.65
C LYS A 39 -5.23 -9.47 33.45
N THR A 40 -4.18 -8.79 32.94
CA THR A 40 -3.65 -7.57 33.55
C THR A 40 -4.74 -6.50 33.71
N ILE A 41 -5.44 -6.17 32.61
CA ILE A 41 -6.49 -5.16 32.60
C ILE A 41 -7.66 -5.53 33.49
N GLN A 42 -8.00 -6.82 33.57
CA GLN A 42 -9.04 -7.30 34.48
C GLN A 42 -8.70 -7.00 35.95
N GLN A 43 -7.42 -7.07 36.33
CA GLN A 43 -6.95 -6.80 37.69
C GLN A 43 -6.61 -5.33 37.93
N MET A 44 -6.11 -4.64 36.87
CA MET A 44 -5.59 -3.27 36.92
C MET A 44 -6.25 -2.42 35.81
N PRO A 45 -7.57 -2.14 35.87
CA PRO A 45 -8.31 -1.55 34.75
C PRO A 45 -8.06 -0.06 34.53
N ARG A 46 -7.35 0.63 35.43
CA ARG A 46 -7.18 2.09 35.36
C ARG A 46 -5.81 2.55 34.86
N GLU A 47 -4.97 1.64 34.40
CA GLU A 47 -3.64 1.96 33.90
C GLU A 47 -3.63 2.00 32.37
N ALA A 48 -3.47 3.20 31.80
CA ALA A 48 -3.46 3.46 30.37
C ALA A 48 -2.38 2.64 29.62
N GLY A 49 -1.21 2.43 30.25
CA GLY A 49 -0.10 1.68 29.67
C GLY A 49 -0.46 0.24 29.29
N HIS A 50 -1.33 -0.42 30.03
CA HIS A 50 -1.76 -1.80 29.73
C HIS A 50 -2.62 -1.87 28.45
N TYR A 51 -3.47 -0.85 28.23
CA TYR A 51 -4.25 -0.75 27.01
C TYR A 51 -3.35 -0.42 25.81
N ILE A 52 -2.36 0.46 25.97
CA ILE A 52 -1.37 0.76 24.92
C ILE A 52 -0.61 -0.50 24.52
N ASN A 53 -0.16 -1.30 25.48
CA ASN A 53 0.58 -2.53 25.20
C ASN A 53 -0.33 -3.60 24.58
N ARG A 54 -1.62 -3.67 24.97
CA ARG A 54 -2.58 -4.57 24.32
C ARG A 54 -2.89 -4.10 22.90
N ALA A 55 -3.00 -2.80 22.67
CA ALA A 55 -3.13 -2.24 21.34
C ALA A 55 -1.95 -2.62 20.44
N LEU A 56 -0.74 -2.57 20.96
CA LEU A 56 0.47 -3.02 20.27
C LEU A 56 0.40 -4.52 19.89
N ALA A 57 0.03 -5.37 20.84
CA ALA A 57 -0.16 -6.81 20.56
C ALA A 57 -1.24 -7.06 19.50
N ARG A 58 -2.37 -6.35 19.57
CA ARG A 58 -3.47 -6.40 18.58
C ARG A 58 -3.02 -5.90 17.22
N TYR A 59 -2.23 -4.84 17.18
CA TYR A 59 -1.67 -4.31 15.94
C TYR A 59 -0.83 -5.36 15.20
N HIS A 60 0.06 -6.03 15.90
CA HIS A 60 0.89 -7.09 15.30
C HIS A 60 0.07 -8.31 14.84
N GLN A 61 -1.09 -8.55 15.45
CA GLN A 61 -2.05 -9.56 15.01
C GLN A 61 -2.99 -9.08 13.89
N ARG A 62 -2.79 -7.86 13.36
CA ARG A 62 -3.65 -7.23 12.35
C ARG A 62 -5.07 -6.90 12.84
N ASN A 63 -5.32 -6.96 14.13
CA ASN A 63 -6.56 -6.48 14.73
C ASN A 63 -6.51 -4.96 14.94
N LEU A 64 -6.51 -4.19 13.83
CA LEU A 64 -6.34 -2.75 13.89
C LEU A 64 -7.51 -2.02 14.55
N ARG A 65 -8.73 -2.56 14.43
CA ARG A 65 -9.91 -2.00 15.11
C ARG A 65 -9.77 -2.15 16.63
N GLY A 66 -9.39 -3.34 17.10
CA GLY A 66 -9.14 -3.57 18.53
C GLY A 66 -7.99 -2.70 19.05
N ALA A 67 -6.92 -2.56 18.27
CA ALA A 67 -5.82 -1.67 18.63
C ALA A 67 -6.26 -0.20 18.74
N MET A 68 -7.05 0.30 17.78
CA MET A 68 -7.58 1.67 17.83
C MET A 68 -8.47 1.91 19.06
N THR A 69 -9.36 0.96 19.37
CA THR A 69 -10.22 1.04 20.56
C THR A 69 -9.39 1.11 21.84
N ASP A 70 -8.32 0.31 21.94
CA ASP A 70 -7.46 0.32 23.12
C ASP A 70 -6.68 1.64 23.24
N TYR A 71 -6.15 2.20 22.13
CA TYR A 71 -5.51 3.52 22.17
C TYR A 71 -6.50 4.63 22.56
N ASP A 72 -7.73 4.59 22.05
CA ASP A 72 -8.75 5.56 22.42
C ASP A 72 -9.09 5.44 23.92
N THR A 73 -9.25 4.22 24.43
CA THR A 73 -9.50 3.96 25.85
C THR A 73 -8.34 4.45 26.73
N ALA A 74 -7.10 4.16 26.32
CA ALA A 74 -5.91 4.64 27.04
C ALA A 74 -5.85 6.16 27.13
N LEU A 75 -6.18 6.86 26.02
CA LEU A 75 -6.14 8.32 25.95
C LEU A 75 -7.39 8.99 26.54
N GLU A 76 -8.47 8.26 26.76
CA GLU A 76 -9.58 8.71 27.61
C GLU A 76 -9.20 8.69 29.10
N MET A 77 -8.36 7.74 29.51
CA MET A 77 -7.83 7.65 30.89
C MET A 77 -6.71 8.65 31.15
N ASP A 78 -5.76 8.75 30.22
CA ASP A 78 -4.61 9.63 30.27
C ASP A 78 -4.49 10.36 28.95
N SER A 79 -5.16 11.52 28.87
CA SER A 79 -5.22 12.34 27.64
C SER A 79 -3.88 12.97 27.26
N ALA A 80 -2.89 12.94 28.12
CA ALA A 80 -1.56 13.46 27.89
C ALA A 80 -0.51 12.38 27.63
N ASN A 81 -0.93 11.13 27.48
CA ASN A 81 -0.01 10.04 27.26
C ASN A 81 0.71 10.15 25.91
N TYR A 82 1.98 10.49 25.97
CA TYR A 82 2.85 10.68 24.82
C TYR A 82 2.91 9.45 23.89
N ILE A 83 3.12 8.26 24.49
CA ILE A 83 3.26 7.00 23.74
C ILE A 83 1.93 6.63 23.09
N GLY A 84 0.81 6.82 23.81
CA GLY A 84 -0.52 6.60 23.30
C GLY A 84 -0.83 7.44 22.06
N HIS A 85 -0.55 8.76 22.11
CA HIS A 85 -0.69 9.65 20.96
C HIS A 85 0.23 9.27 19.82
N PHE A 86 1.51 8.98 20.09
CA PHE A 86 2.47 8.62 19.06
C PHE A 86 2.04 7.35 18.32
N ASN A 87 1.72 6.29 19.04
CA ASN A 87 1.30 5.00 18.46
C ASN A 87 -0.05 5.11 17.73
N ARG A 88 -1.03 5.83 18.31
CA ARG A 88 -2.32 6.08 17.65
C ARG A 88 -2.14 6.89 16.38
N GLY A 89 -1.24 7.87 16.39
CA GLY A 89 -0.86 8.65 15.21
C GLY A 89 -0.30 7.77 14.10
N LEU A 90 0.60 6.84 14.41
CA LEU A 90 1.12 5.87 13.45
C LEU A 90 0.01 4.94 12.90
N LEU A 91 -0.86 4.43 13.77
CA LEU A 91 -1.97 3.59 13.35
C LEU A 91 -2.95 4.35 12.45
N ARG A 92 -3.29 5.60 12.81
CA ARG A 92 -4.14 6.49 12.00
C ARG A 92 -3.52 6.80 10.65
N ALA A 93 -2.20 7.03 10.61
CA ALA A 93 -1.46 7.20 9.36
C ALA A 93 -1.57 5.96 8.47
N GLN A 94 -1.40 4.78 9.05
CA GLN A 94 -1.50 3.50 8.32
C GLN A 94 -2.91 3.26 7.76
N VAL A 95 -3.96 3.58 8.52
CA VAL A 95 -5.35 3.45 8.04
C VAL A 95 -5.80 4.66 7.19
N GLY A 96 -4.90 5.60 6.91
CA GLY A 96 -5.15 6.75 6.06
C GLY A 96 -5.98 7.86 6.71
N ASP A 97 -6.14 7.90 8.03
CA ASP A 97 -6.72 9.02 8.77
C ASP A 97 -5.64 10.07 9.08
N ASP A 98 -5.03 10.64 8.00
CA ASP A 98 -3.89 11.53 8.11
C ASP A 98 -4.18 12.79 8.93
N ASN A 99 -5.41 13.31 8.87
CA ASN A 99 -5.77 14.51 9.63
C ASN A 99 -5.69 14.27 11.15
N ARG A 100 -6.27 13.17 11.62
CA ARG A 100 -6.19 12.83 13.04
C ARG A 100 -4.79 12.32 13.43
N ALA A 101 -4.04 11.72 12.50
CA ALA A 101 -2.63 11.41 12.72
C ALA A 101 -1.81 12.70 12.93
N ILE A 102 -2.06 13.76 12.14
CA ILE A 102 -1.43 15.07 12.33
C ILE A 102 -1.76 15.65 13.72
N GLU A 103 -3.01 15.52 14.18
CA GLU A 103 -3.40 15.96 15.53
C GLU A 103 -2.61 15.23 16.62
N ASP A 104 -2.49 13.90 16.51
CA ASP A 104 -1.70 13.12 17.47
C ASP A 104 -0.21 13.50 17.43
N PHE A 105 0.39 13.67 16.25
CA PHE A 105 1.79 14.12 16.15
C PHE A 105 1.98 15.58 16.59
N ASN A 106 1.00 16.46 16.39
CA ASN A 106 1.04 17.83 16.95
C ASN A 106 1.09 17.80 18.48
N PHE A 107 0.31 16.89 19.10
CA PHE A 107 0.37 16.72 20.55
C PHE A 107 1.78 16.26 21.00
N VAL A 108 2.32 15.22 20.35
CA VAL A 108 3.68 14.75 20.62
C VAL A 108 4.70 15.88 20.52
N LEU A 109 4.63 16.69 19.45
CA LEU A 109 5.54 17.80 19.20
C LEU A 109 5.32 19.02 20.10
N LYS A 110 4.17 19.14 20.74
CA LYS A 110 3.95 20.13 21.79
C LYS A 110 4.72 19.78 23.07
N LEU A 111 4.80 18.51 23.40
CA LEU A 111 5.58 18.02 24.54
C LEU A 111 7.08 17.94 24.21
N GLU A 112 7.42 17.44 23.03
CA GLU A 112 8.77 17.27 22.54
C GLU A 112 8.96 17.92 21.16
N PRO A 113 9.22 19.26 21.10
CA PRO A 113 9.37 19.97 19.83
C PRO A 113 10.50 19.43 18.94
N ASP A 114 11.50 18.82 19.53
CA ASP A 114 12.67 18.25 18.85
C ASP A 114 12.53 16.75 18.56
N ASN A 115 11.30 16.20 18.64
CA ASN A 115 11.08 14.80 18.27
C ASN A 115 11.12 14.63 16.75
N MET A 116 12.28 14.29 16.22
CA MET A 116 12.51 14.20 14.78
C MET A 116 11.69 13.11 14.11
N ILE A 117 11.37 12.02 14.84
CA ILE A 117 10.52 10.94 14.34
C ILE A 117 9.09 11.43 14.18
N ALA A 118 8.55 12.15 15.16
CA ALA A 118 7.21 12.74 15.07
C ALA A 118 7.15 13.82 13.97
N LEU A 119 8.19 14.67 13.84
CA LEU A 119 8.30 15.65 12.75
C LEU A 119 8.26 14.97 11.38
N PHE A 120 9.03 13.88 11.19
CA PHE A 120 9.04 13.18 9.91
C PHE A 120 7.69 12.52 9.60
N ASN A 121 7.07 11.84 10.56
CA ASN A 121 5.74 11.25 10.38
C ASN A 121 4.68 12.32 10.10
N ARG A 122 4.72 13.45 10.82
CA ARG A 122 3.82 14.57 10.51
C ARG A 122 4.06 15.13 9.12
N ALA A 123 5.32 15.26 8.68
CA ALA A 123 5.64 15.71 7.32
C ALA A 123 5.04 14.78 6.24
N LEU A 124 5.09 13.46 6.44
CA LEU A 124 4.44 12.49 5.55
C LEU A 124 2.93 12.75 5.46
N MET A 125 2.27 12.93 6.60
CA MET A 125 0.82 13.20 6.66
C MET A 125 0.46 14.56 6.05
N LEU A 126 1.26 15.60 6.31
CA LEU A 126 1.08 16.91 5.69
C LEU A 126 1.22 16.86 4.16
N ASN A 127 2.17 16.09 3.63
CA ASN A 127 2.27 15.85 2.20
C ASN A 127 1.03 15.14 1.65
N ASN A 128 0.52 14.13 2.37
CA ASN A 128 -0.68 13.41 2.00
C ASN A 128 -1.93 14.31 2.00
N THR A 129 -2.01 15.27 2.93
CA THR A 129 -3.14 16.21 3.03
C THR A 129 -3.01 17.44 2.14
N GLY A 130 -1.87 17.58 1.41
CA GLY A 130 -1.61 18.69 0.49
C GLY A 130 -1.00 19.93 1.14
N ASP A 131 -0.68 19.91 2.43
CA ASP A 131 0.11 20.97 3.07
C ASP A 131 1.61 20.75 2.80
N TYR A 132 1.99 20.93 1.55
CA TYR A 132 3.38 20.77 1.12
C TYR A 132 4.34 21.75 1.83
N ARG A 133 3.87 22.96 2.18
CA ARG A 133 4.71 23.92 2.90
C ARG A 133 4.99 23.47 4.32
N GLY A 134 4.01 22.93 5.01
CA GLY A 134 4.16 22.29 6.32
C GLY A 134 5.13 21.11 6.25
N ALA A 135 4.94 20.22 5.27
CA ALA A 135 5.80 19.07 5.05
C ALA A 135 7.27 19.47 4.82
N ILE A 136 7.52 20.49 3.98
CA ILE A 136 8.88 21.01 3.74
C ILE A 136 9.50 21.61 5.00
N ARG A 137 8.72 22.31 5.82
CA ARG A 137 9.21 22.89 7.07
C ARG A 137 9.68 21.78 8.03
N ASP A 138 8.84 20.76 8.23
CA ASP A 138 9.14 19.67 9.15
C ASP A 138 10.33 18.82 8.66
N ILE A 139 10.35 18.44 7.38
CA ILE A 139 11.47 17.65 6.84
C ILE A 139 12.80 18.43 6.81
N ASN A 140 12.77 19.75 6.65
CA ASN A 140 13.98 20.56 6.75
C ASN A 140 14.58 20.52 8.17
N ALA A 141 13.75 20.53 9.22
CA ALA A 141 14.21 20.36 10.60
C ALA A 141 14.88 18.99 10.78
N VAL A 142 14.25 17.93 10.29
CA VAL A 142 14.80 16.56 10.37
C VAL A 142 16.12 16.45 9.62
N ILE A 143 16.22 16.92 8.38
CA ILE A 143 17.47 16.86 7.57
C ILE A 143 18.58 17.73 8.18
N LYS A 144 18.24 18.82 8.83
CA LYS A 144 19.23 19.68 9.52
C LYS A 144 19.88 18.93 10.66
N GLU A 145 19.11 18.17 11.44
CA GLU A 145 19.61 17.39 12.58
C GLU A 145 20.28 16.07 12.11
N PHE A 146 19.71 15.43 11.08
CA PHE A 146 20.20 14.19 10.50
C PHE A 146 20.61 14.36 9.02
N PRO A 147 21.79 14.95 8.72
CA PRO A 147 22.22 15.22 7.35
C PRO A 147 22.41 13.98 6.46
N ASN A 148 22.45 12.79 7.08
CA ASN A 148 22.65 11.50 6.40
C ASN A 148 21.36 10.67 6.33
N PHE A 149 20.23 11.26 6.65
CA PHE A 149 18.91 10.61 6.51
C PHE A 149 18.42 10.73 5.06
N TRP A 150 18.88 9.80 4.19
CA TRP A 150 18.63 9.84 2.75
C TRP A 150 17.16 9.72 2.39
N THR A 151 16.39 8.94 3.14
CA THR A 151 14.91 8.86 3.01
C THR A 151 14.27 10.24 3.13
N GLY A 152 14.76 11.08 4.03
CA GLY A 152 14.30 12.46 4.17
C GLY A 152 14.55 13.33 2.94
N TYR A 153 15.71 13.17 2.28
CA TYR A 153 15.99 13.89 1.03
C TYR A 153 15.11 13.41 -0.13
N GLN A 154 14.91 12.09 -0.26
CA GLN A 154 14.01 11.52 -1.26
C GLN A 154 12.58 12.05 -1.08
N PHE A 155 12.08 12.00 0.15
CA PHE A 155 10.78 12.55 0.49
C PHE A 155 10.69 14.06 0.17
N ARG A 156 11.70 14.86 0.54
CA ARG A 156 11.71 16.28 0.24
C ARG A 156 11.72 16.57 -1.26
N ALA A 157 12.45 15.78 -2.04
CA ALA A 157 12.45 15.88 -3.49
C ALA A 157 11.04 15.63 -4.07
N GLU A 158 10.34 14.59 -3.59
CA GLU A 158 8.96 14.32 -3.99
C GLU A 158 8.03 15.50 -3.69
N VAL A 159 8.07 16.03 -2.47
CA VAL A 159 7.24 17.18 -2.06
C VAL A 159 7.56 18.41 -2.92
N ARG A 160 8.86 18.69 -3.19
CA ARG A 160 9.27 19.80 -4.06
C ARG A 160 8.74 19.67 -5.48
N ARG A 161 8.73 18.46 -6.06
CA ARG A 161 8.11 18.21 -7.38
C ARG A 161 6.63 18.55 -7.37
N LYS A 162 5.89 18.13 -6.34
CA LYS A 162 4.47 18.48 -6.18
C LYS A 162 4.22 19.99 -6.05
N MET A 163 5.22 20.74 -5.57
CA MET A 163 5.18 22.20 -5.49
C MET A 163 5.68 22.90 -6.76
N GLY A 164 6.19 22.18 -7.76
CA GLY A 164 6.80 22.73 -8.97
C GLY A 164 8.27 23.18 -8.81
N ASP A 165 8.90 22.92 -7.65
CA ASP A 165 10.33 23.19 -7.42
C ASP A 165 11.19 22.02 -7.96
N THR A 166 11.25 21.88 -9.28
CA THR A 166 12.01 20.82 -9.95
C THR A 166 13.51 20.93 -9.67
N LYS A 167 14.08 22.13 -9.66
CA LYS A 167 15.50 22.35 -9.38
C LYS A 167 15.88 21.92 -7.96
N GLY A 168 15.05 22.27 -6.98
CA GLY A 168 15.26 21.85 -5.60
C GLY A 168 15.14 20.33 -5.44
N ALA A 169 14.22 19.70 -6.16
CA ALA A 169 14.06 18.25 -6.16
C ALA A 169 15.30 17.55 -6.74
N GLU A 170 15.78 17.96 -7.91
CA GLU A 170 16.99 17.43 -8.55
C GLU A 170 18.24 17.55 -7.66
N LEU A 171 18.38 18.66 -6.91
CA LEU A 171 19.49 18.82 -5.96
C LEU A 171 19.43 17.81 -4.80
N ASP A 172 18.24 17.52 -4.30
CA ASP A 172 18.08 16.50 -3.25
C ASP A 172 18.35 15.09 -3.79
N GLU A 173 17.83 14.75 -4.96
CA GLU A 173 18.09 13.48 -5.63
C GLU A 173 19.57 13.28 -5.93
N PHE A 174 20.25 14.33 -6.41
CA PHE A 174 21.68 14.29 -6.64
C PHE A 174 22.49 14.00 -5.37
N LYS A 175 22.08 14.57 -4.22
CA LYS A 175 22.71 14.27 -2.94
C LYS A 175 22.56 12.79 -2.55
N VAL A 176 21.37 12.22 -2.76
CA VAL A 176 21.11 10.80 -2.49
C VAL A 176 21.95 9.92 -3.42
N LEU A 177 21.94 10.21 -4.72
CA LEU A 177 22.72 9.48 -5.71
C LEU A 177 24.23 9.53 -5.38
N LYS A 178 24.76 10.72 -5.07
CA LYS A 178 26.17 10.88 -4.68
C LYS A 178 26.51 10.03 -3.46
N ALA A 179 25.66 10.03 -2.44
CA ALA A 179 25.90 9.23 -1.24
C ALA A 179 25.90 7.72 -1.54
N GLN A 180 24.99 7.25 -2.41
CA GLN A 180 24.95 5.86 -2.87
C GLN A 180 26.22 5.49 -3.66
N MET A 181 26.69 6.38 -4.53
CA MET A 181 27.93 6.18 -5.27
C MET A 181 29.16 6.15 -4.34
N ASP A 182 29.24 7.08 -3.39
CA ASP A 182 30.33 7.13 -2.40
C ASP A 182 30.36 5.85 -1.55
N GLN A 183 29.19 5.31 -1.19
CA GLN A 183 29.08 4.05 -0.47
C GLN A 183 29.51 2.84 -1.32
N ARG A 184 29.18 2.84 -2.63
CA ARG A 184 29.49 1.74 -3.55
C ARG A 184 30.96 1.70 -3.96
N TYR A 185 31.61 2.87 -4.07
CA TYR A 185 33.01 3.01 -4.54
C TYR A 185 34.01 3.28 -3.43
N GLY A 186 33.65 3.04 -2.16
CA GLY A 186 34.59 3.08 -1.02
C GLY A 186 34.92 4.48 -0.53
N GLY A 187 34.05 5.45 -0.75
CA GLY A 187 34.15 6.79 -0.13
C GLY A 187 34.08 6.70 1.40
N LYS A 188 34.71 7.67 2.11
CA LYS A 188 34.70 7.76 3.57
C LYS A 188 33.25 7.71 4.07
N LYS A 189 32.93 6.75 4.96
CA LYS A 189 31.64 6.70 5.65
C LYS A 189 31.38 8.06 6.32
N PRO A 190 30.24 8.71 6.05
CA PRO A 190 29.89 9.94 6.74
C PRO A 190 29.84 9.65 8.24
N GLN A 191 30.52 10.44 9.05
CA GLN A 191 30.39 10.35 10.50
C GLN A 191 28.98 10.84 10.89
N ASN A 192 28.22 9.99 11.59
CA ASN A 192 26.97 10.38 12.22
C ASN A 192 27.22 11.56 13.16
N THR A 193 26.78 12.74 12.77
CA THR A 193 26.85 13.93 13.60
C THR A 193 25.66 13.96 14.54
N LYS A 194 25.97 13.98 15.84
CA LYS A 194 25.10 14.18 17.01
C LYS A 194 23.85 13.29 17.12
N ARG A 195 23.95 12.33 18.02
CA ARG A 195 22.77 11.76 18.69
C ARG A 195 22.26 12.77 19.71
N THR A 196 21.13 13.39 19.45
CA THR A 196 20.35 14.06 20.48
C THR A 196 19.62 12.97 21.25
N ARG A 197 20.17 12.59 22.42
CA ARG A 197 19.47 11.74 23.37
C ARG A 197 18.43 12.56 24.10
N LYS A 198 17.17 12.44 23.72
CA LYS A 198 16.01 12.71 24.58
C LYS A 198 14.94 11.67 24.28
N VAL A 199 14.50 10.99 25.32
CA VAL A 199 13.35 10.08 25.49
C VAL A 199 13.23 8.90 24.51
N SER A 200 13.61 8.96 23.25
CA SER A 200 13.68 7.76 22.39
C SER A 200 15.08 7.56 21.81
N ASP A 201 15.76 6.51 22.20
CA ASP A 201 17.01 6.02 21.58
C ASP A 201 16.80 5.45 20.15
N ARG A 202 15.68 5.80 19.51
CA ARG A 202 15.27 5.27 18.22
C ARG A 202 16.06 5.90 17.09
N THR A 203 16.41 5.09 16.10
CA THR A 203 17.02 5.57 14.86
C THR A 203 15.95 6.16 13.94
N MET A 204 16.33 7.10 13.07
CA MET A 204 15.38 7.66 12.10
C MET A 204 14.80 6.63 11.13
N GLU A 205 15.49 5.50 10.91
CA GLU A 205 14.99 4.39 10.10
C GLU A 205 13.81 3.65 10.73
N ASP A 206 13.63 3.79 12.05
CA ASP A 206 12.53 3.17 12.82
C ASP A 206 11.31 4.10 12.99
N TYR A 207 11.18 5.14 12.15
CA TYR A 207 10.16 6.18 12.26
C TYR A 207 8.71 5.67 12.28
N ASN A 208 8.45 4.49 11.74
CA ASN A 208 7.12 3.88 11.64
C ASN A 208 6.87 2.75 12.64
N LYS A 209 7.79 2.49 13.57
CA LYS A 209 7.62 1.45 14.59
C LYS A 209 6.85 1.98 15.80
N LEU A 210 5.90 1.20 16.28
CA LEU A 210 5.18 1.47 17.54
C LEU A 210 6.09 1.33 18.76
N VAL A 211 5.75 1.99 19.86
CA VAL A 211 6.50 2.03 21.12
C VAL A 211 5.71 1.34 22.22
N GLU A 212 6.37 0.50 23.01
CA GLU A 212 5.79 -0.06 24.24
C GLU A 212 5.65 1.05 25.31
N ALA A 213 4.53 1.04 26.03
CA ALA A 213 4.32 1.94 27.14
C ALA A 213 5.05 1.42 28.40
N ASP A 214 5.80 2.29 29.02
CA ASP A 214 6.31 2.03 30.37
C ASP A 214 5.14 2.14 31.36
N THR A 215 5.02 1.19 32.30
CA THR A 215 3.92 1.12 33.25
C THR A 215 4.27 1.80 34.59
N SER A 216 5.19 2.78 34.55
CA SER A 216 5.52 3.57 35.74
C SER A 216 4.60 4.80 35.85
N GLU A 217 4.08 5.03 37.05
CA GLU A 217 3.20 6.14 37.40
C GLU A 217 3.90 7.51 37.23
N ASP A 218 3.64 8.22 36.12
CA ASP A 218 3.95 9.63 35.99
C ASP A 218 2.65 10.43 35.77
N GLU A 219 2.38 11.41 36.62
CA GLU A 219 1.25 12.33 36.51
C GLU A 219 1.39 13.20 35.26
N SER A 220 0.52 12.98 34.28
CA SER A 220 0.50 13.72 33.02
C SER A 220 -0.51 14.88 33.03
N PRO A 221 -0.18 16.04 32.44
CA PRO A 221 -1.10 17.19 32.37
C PRO A 221 -2.25 16.95 31.40
N THR A 222 -3.47 17.39 31.74
CA THR A 222 -4.64 17.34 30.88
C THR A 222 -4.49 18.24 29.65
N TYR A 223 -4.86 17.74 28.46
CA TYR A 223 -4.78 18.45 27.19
C TYR A 223 -6.12 18.47 26.45
N GLU A 224 -6.54 19.68 26.00
CA GLU A 224 -7.67 19.87 25.09
C GLU A 224 -7.18 20.23 23.68
N SER A 225 -7.61 19.49 22.67
CA SER A 225 -7.20 19.68 21.28
C SER A 225 -8.03 20.80 20.61
N GLU A 226 -7.37 21.83 20.08
CA GLU A 226 -7.99 22.91 19.28
C GLU A 226 -8.43 22.47 17.89
N TYR A 227 -8.05 21.27 17.46
CA TYR A 227 -8.29 20.76 16.11
C TYR A 227 -9.47 19.80 15.99
N ARG A 228 -10.13 19.46 17.10
CA ARG A 228 -11.27 18.56 17.14
C ARG A 228 -12.41 19.11 16.29
N GLY A 229 -12.73 18.43 15.19
CA GLY A 229 -13.84 18.79 14.29
C GLY A 229 -13.50 19.64 13.08
N LYS A 230 -12.25 20.11 12.89
CA LYS A 230 -11.86 20.82 11.66
C LYS A 230 -11.66 19.83 10.51
N VAL A 231 -12.49 19.95 9.48
CA VAL A 231 -12.35 19.16 8.24
C VAL A 231 -11.26 19.80 7.38
N GLN A 232 -10.15 19.10 7.19
CA GLN A 232 -9.14 19.50 6.20
C GLN A 232 -9.55 18.94 4.84
N ASN A 233 -9.61 19.81 3.82
CA ASN A 233 -9.92 19.42 2.45
C ASN A 233 -8.74 18.64 1.85
N ARG A 234 -8.83 17.32 1.88
CA ARG A 234 -7.91 16.45 1.19
C ARG A 234 -8.38 16.23 -0.24
N ARG A 235 -7.50 16.49 -1.22
CA ARG A 235 -7.70 15.95 -2.59
C ARG A 235 -7.40 14.45 -2.56
N THR A 236 -8.37 13.67 -2.16
CA THR A 236 -8.30 12.21 -2.30
C THR A 236 -8.71 11.91 -3.73
N GLU A 237 -7.77 11.51 -4.56
CA GLU A 237 -8.08 11.05 -5.92
C GLU A 237 -8.83 9.73 -5.84
N LEU A 238 -9.90 9.62 -6.64
CA LEU A 238 -10.66 8.39 -6.80
C LEU A 238 -9.93 7.48 -7.79
N THR A 239 -8.79 6.95 -7.37
CA THR A 239 -8.00 6.03 -8.19
C THR A 239 -8.38 4.59 -7.87
N PRO A 240 -8.75 3.78 -8.87
CA PRO A 240 -8.97 2.35 -8.66
C PRO A 240 -7.69 1.62 -8.27
N GLU A 241 -7.83 0.46 -7.62
CA GLU A 241 -6.75 -0.49 -7.44
C GLU A 241 -6.23 -0.98 -8.78
N PRO A 242 -4.92 -1.30 -8.90
CA PRO A 242 -4.31 -1.70 -10.15
C PRO A 242 -4.90 -2.99 -10.71
N ALA A 243 -4.64 -3.24 -11.98
CA ALA A 243 -5.03 -4.48 -12.63
C ALA A 243 -4.35 -5.70 -11.98
N LEU A 244 -4.99 -6.86 -12.08
CA LEU A 244 -4.37 -8.13 -11.76
C LEU A 244 -3.44 -8.52 -12.90
N VAL A 245 -2.15 -8.62 -12.63
CA VAL A 245 -1.12 -8.86 -13.64
C VAL A 245 -0.42 -10.21 -13.47
N LEU A 246 -0.01 -10.77 -14.58
CA LEU A 246 0.82 -11.98 -14.66
C LEU A 246 2.29 -11.56 -14.68
N THR A 247 3.07 -11.99 -13.68
CA THR A 247 4.48 -11.59 -13.50
C THR A 247 5.29 -12.67 -12.79
N TYR A 248 6.64 -12.55 -12.84
CA TYR A 248 7.56 -13.36 -12.03
C TYR A 248 7.81 -12.77 -10.64
N TYR A 249 7.41 -11.52 -10.40
CA TYR A 249 7.78 -10.75 -9.21
C TYR A 249 6.55 -10.36 -8.40
N THR A 250 6.64 -10.55 -7.10
CA THR A 250 5.63 -10.08 -6.15
C THR A 250 6.27 -9.07 -5.21
N GLY A 251 5.58 -7.98 -4.92
CA GLY A 251 5.97 -7.03 -3.88
C GLY A 251 5.92 -7.67 -2.48
N GLN A 252 6.52 -6.98 -1.53
CA GLN A 252 6.43 -7.34 -0.10
C GLN A 252 5.21 -6.67 0.54
N SER A 253 4.10 -6.50 -0.17
CA SER A 253 2.91 -5.95 0.47
C SER A 253 2.33 -6.99 1.44
N ASP A 254 1.84 -6.51 2.57
CA ASP A 254 1.13 -7.32 3.58
C ASP A 254 -0.14 -7.98 3.03
N PHE A 255 -0.50 -7.63 1.80
CA PHE A 255 -1.69 -7.99 1.05
C PHE A 255 -1.46 -9.04 -0.04
N GLN A 256 -0.45 -9.90 0.06
CA GLN A 256 -0.19 -10.94 -0.94
C GLN A 256 -1.31 -11.98 -1.01
N ARG A 257 -2.41 -11.63 -1.65
CA ARG A 257 -3.39 -12.63 -2.10
C ARG A 257 -2.95 -13.15 -3.47
N LYS A 258 -2.39 -14.33 -3.47
CA LYS A 258 -2.11 -15.05 -4.72
C LYS A 258 -3.45 -15.58 -5.25
N MET A 259 -3.85 -15.09 -6.40
CA MET A 259 -5.02 -15.64 -7.06
C MET A 259 -4.69 -16.96 -7.74
N TYR A 260 -5.46 -17.99 -7.42
CA TYR A 260 -5.31 -19.29 -8.08
C TYR A 260 -5.93 -19.25 -9.48
N ASN A 261 -5.17 -19.73 -10.47
CA ASN A 261 -5.69 -20.06 -11.79
C ASN A 261 -5.13 -21.42 -12.23
N LYS A 262 -6.01 -22.31 -12.70
CA LYS A 262 -5.68 -23.70 -13.03
C LYS A 262 -4.69 -23.81 -14.19
N GLU A 263 -4.86 -23.03 -15.25
CA GLU A 263 -3.98 -23.04 -16.42
C GLU A 263 -2.60 -22.47 -16.09
N LEU A 264 -2.55 -21.45 -15.25
CA LEU A 264 -1.29 -20.89 -14.74
C LEU A 264 -0.50 -21.94 -13.92
N GLU A 265 -1.18 -22.66 -13.03
CA GLU A 265 -0.53 -23.71 -12.25
C GLU A 265 -0.05 -24.88 -13.13
N ARG A 266 -0.80 -25.20 -14.19
CA ARG A 266 -0.39 -26.18 -15.19
C ARG A 266 0.87 -25.71 -15.92
N LEU A 267 0.92 -24.45 -16.37
CA LEU A 267 2.11 -23.88 -17.01
C LEU A 267 3.33 -23.89 -16.09
N ASN A 268 3.15 -23.49 -14.84
CA ASN A 268 4.22 -23.49 -13.84
C ASN A 268 4.81 -24.91 -13.60
N ARG A 269 3.97 -25.96 -13.67
CA ARG A 269 4.42 -27.35 -13.50
C ARG A 269 5.25 -27.86 -14.67
N LEU A 270 5.11 -27.29 -15.86
CA LEU A 270 5.88 -27.71 -17.05
C LEU A 270 7.35 -27.31 -16.94
N GLY A 271 7.72 -26.37 -16.08
CA GLY A 271 9.11 -25.94 -15.86
C GLY A 271 9.80 -25.32 -17.09
N VAL A 272 9.02 -24.84 -18.07
CA VAL A 272 9.54 -24.23 -19.31
C VAL A 272 9.92 -22.76 -19.16
N LEU A 273 9.40 -22.11 -18.12
CA LEU A 273 9.63 -20.70 -17.82
C LEU A 273 10.86 -20.50 -16.91
N PRO A 274 11.52 -19.35 -16.98
CA PRO A 274 12.72 -19.07 -16.18
C PRO A 274 12.44 -18.97 -14.66
N ALA A 275 11.19 -18.69 -14.28
CA ALA A 275 10.73 -18.65 -12.90
C ALA A 275 9.23 -18.95 -12.84
N ARG A 276 8.70 -19.15 -11.62
CA ARG A 276 7.27 -19.35 -11.41
C ARG A 276 6.51 -18.05 -11.66
N LEU A 277 5.48 -18.11 -12.50
CA LEU A 277 4.54 -17.02 -12.70
C LEU A 277 3.49 -16.98 -11.61
N VAL A 278 3.07 -15.78 -11.27
CA VAL A 278 2.01 -15.49 -10.31
C VAL A 278 1.06 -14.44 -10.85
N LEU A 279 -0.18 -14.46 -10.37
CA LEU A 279 -1.16 -13.39 -10.56
C LEU A 279 -1.16 -12.50 -9.31
N THR A 280 -0.92 -11.21 -9.48
CA THR A 280 -0.82 -10.24 -8.39
C THR A 280 -1.32 -8.86 -8.80
N HIS A 281 -1.80 -8.05 -7.83
CA HIS A 281 -2.06 -6.62 -7.99
C HIS A 281 -0.83 -5.76 -7.70
N ASP A 282 0.21 -6.36 -7.16
CA ASP A 282 1.41 -5.68 -6.67
C ASP A 282 2.55 -5.82 -7.69
N GLU A 283 2.51 -4.96 -8.72
CA GLU A 283 3.54 -4.89 -9.75
C GLU A 283 4.80 -4.25 -9.17
N VAL A 284 5.92 -4.96 -9.26
CA VAL A 284 7.21 -4.53 -8.72
C VAL A 284 8.04 -3.88 -9.80
N SER A 285 8.53 -2.68 -9.55
CA SER A 285 9.54 -2.03 -10.39
C SER A 285 10.83 -2.86 -10.40
N LEU A 286 11.34 -3.14 -11.59
CA LEU A 286 12.56 -3.93 -11.75
C LEU A 286 13.80 -3.06 -11.50
N ASP A 287 14.77 -3.63 -10.80
CA ASP A 287 16.12 -3.09 -10.73
C ASP A 287 16.91 -3.40 -12.02
N GLU A 288 18.03 -2.70 -12.21
CA GLU A 288 18.88 -2.85 -13.41
C GLU A 288 19.34 -4.30 -13.63
N ALA A 289 19.64 -5.04 -12.56
CA ALA A 289 20.09 -6.43 -12.67
C ALA A 289 18.98 -7.36 -13.18
N ARG A 290 17.74 -7.13 -12.74
CA ARG A 290 16.58 -7.89 -13.24
C ARG A 290 16.26 -7.53 -14.68
N ILE A 291 16.34 -6.25 -15.05
CA ILE A 291 16.15 -5.79 -16.43
C ILE A 291 17.18 -6.47 -17.36
N GLN A 292 18.47 -6.51 -17.02
CA GLN A 292 19.51 -7.19 -17.78
C GLN A 292 19.27 -8.71 -17.91
N LYS A 293 18.74 -9.33 -16.85
CA LYS A 293 18.35 -10.75 -16.88
C LYS A 293 17.24 -11.00 -17.89
N HIS A 294 16.22 -10.11 -17.97
CA HIS A 294 15.15 -10.24 -18.95
C HIS A 294 15.63 -10.02 -20.38
N PHE A 295 16.52 -9.06 -20.64
CA PHE A 295 17.14 -8.91 -21.96
C PHE A 295 17.93 -10.18 -22.38
N SER A 296 18.66 -10.77 -21.46
CA SER A 296 19.36 -12.04 -21.71
C SER A 296 18.38 -13.20 -21.98
N SER A 297 17.26 -13.24 -21.26
CA SER A 297 16.19 -14.22 -21.46
C SER A 297 15.50 -14.06 -22.82
N ILE A 298 15.18 -12.83 -23.22
CA ILE A 298 14.60 -12.49 -24.53
C ILE A 298 15.50 -13.00 -25.67
N GLN A 299 16.82 -12.79 -25.56
CA GLN A 299 17.78 -13.30 -26.57
C GLN A 299 17.77 -14.83 -26.61
N ALA A 300 17.85 -15.50 -25.45
CA ALA A 300 17.83 -16.95 -25.38
C ALA A 300 16.51 -17.57 -25.89
N LEU A 301 15.37 -16.92 -25.63
CA LEU A 301 14.07 -17.31 -26.14
C LEU A 301 13.99 -17.11 -27.66
N SER A 302 14.55 -16.03 -28.18
CA SER A 302 14.63 -15.76 -29.62
C SER A 302 15.41 -16.86 -30.37
N ASP A 303 16.53 -17.31 -29.81
CA ASP A 303 17.31 -18.43 -30.35
C ASP A 303 16.55 -19.76 -30.32
N LYS A 304 15.72 -19.98 -29.27
CA LYS A 304 14.85 -21.15 -29.16
C LYS A 304 13.70 -21.08 -30.18
N ILE A 305 13.07 -19.93 -30.35
CA ILE A 305 12.01 -19.73 -31.34
C ILE A 305 12.51 -19.95 -32.75
N ALA A 306 13.73 -19.51 -33.08
CA ALA A 306 14.34 -19.78 -34.38
C ALA A 306 14.46 -21.29 -34.69
N ARG A 307 14.60 -22.14 -33.65
CA ARG A 307 14.67 -23.60 -33.77
C ARG A 307 13.31 -24.29 -33.68
N GLN A 308 12.35 -23.64 -33.03
CA GLN A 308 11.00 -24.18 -32.76
C GLN A 308 9.94 -23.09 -33.01
N PRO A 309 9.72 -22.66 -34.27
CA PRO A 309 8.86 -21.49 -34.59
C PRO A 309 7.37 -21.73 -34.34
N ASP A 310 6.95 -22.96 -34.10
CA ASP A 310 5.55 -23.33 -33.84
C ASP A 310 5.27 -23.58 -32.36
N ASN A 311 6.22 -23.24 -31.47
CA ASN A 311 6.08 -23.47 -30.03
C ASN A 311 5.45 -22.24 -29.35
N THR A 312 4.14 -22.29 -29.11
CA THR A 312 3.33 -21.26 -28.46
C THR A 312 3.91 -20.77 -27.12
N LEU A 313 4.46 -21.66 -26.30
CA LEU A 313 4.98 -21.34 -24.98
C LEU A 313 6.21 -20.44 -25.02
N LEU A 314 7.03 -20.54 -26.07
CA LEU A 314 8.22 -19.71 -26.23
C LEU A 314 7.84 -18.24 -26.52
N TYR A 315 6.82 -18.05 -27.35
CA TYR A 315 6.30 -16.70 -27.64
C TYR A 315 5.64 -16.09 -26.40
N LEU A 316 4.82 -16.85 -25.66
CA LEU A 316 4.25 -16.35 -24.41
C LEU A 316 5.36 -15.97 -23.40
N ALA A 317 6.38 -16.82 -23.23
CA ALA A 317 7.49 -16.55 -22.32
C ALA A 317 8.23 -15.27 -22.71
N ARG A 318 8.51 -15.07 -24.01
CA ARG A 318 9.19 -13.86 -24.51
C ARG A 318 8.31 -12.63 -24.39
N SER A 319 7.01 -12.75 -24.67
CA SER A 319 6.04 -11.67 -24.47
C SER A 319 6.01 -11.17 -23.01
N ILE A 320 6.12 -12.07 -22.02
CA ILE A 320 6.19 -11.70 -20.61
C ILE A 320 7.51 -10.95 -20.31
N ASP A 321 8.65 -11.45 -20.81
CA ASP A 321 9.93 -10.80 -20.61
C ASP A 321 9.97 -9.40 -21.27
N GLU A 322 9.43 -9.27 -22.49
CA GLU A 322 9.31 -7.99 -23.23
C GLU A 322 8.37 -7.00 -22.51
N TYR A 323 7.25 -7.47 -21.96
CA TYR A 323 6.38 -6.65 -21.13
C TYR A 323 7.11 -6.10 -19.91
N LEU A 324 7.91 -6.93 -19.23
CA LEU A 324 8.65 -6.56 -18.03
C LEU A 324 9.74 -5.52 -18.31
N VAL A 325 10.32 -5.51 -19.50
CA VAL A 325 11.25 -4.46 -19.94
C VAL A 325 10.56 -3.30 -20.67
N GLN A 326 9.21 -3.28 -20.65
CA GLN A 326 8.35 -2.24 -21.23
C GLN A 326 8.42 -2.11 -22.77
N ASP A 327 8.86 -3.16 -23.48
CA ASP A 327 8.77 -3.24 -24.94
C ASP A 327 7.38 -3.78 -25.35
N PHE A 328 6.35 -2.94 -25.17
CA PHE A 328 4.96 -3.36 -25.34
C PHE A 328 4.60 -3.73 -26.78
N GLU A 329 5.30 -3.17 -27.78
CA GLU A 329 5.03 -3.48 -29.19
C GLU A 329 5.45 -4.91 -29.51
N LYS A 330 6.65 -5.32 -29.08
CA LYS A 330 7.12 -6.70 -29.28
C LYS A 330 6.34 -7.67 -28.42
N ALA A 331 6.09 -7.32 -27.15
CA ALA A 331 5.28 -8.13 -26.26
C ALA A 331 3.90 -8.45 -26.88
N LEU A 332 3.25 -7.46 -27.51
CA LEU A 332 1.95 -7.61 -28.18
C LEU A 332 2.08 -8.54 -29.40
N ALA A 333 3.10 -8.35 -30.24
CA ALA A 333 3.34 -9.17 -31.41
C ALA A 333 3.55 -10.65 -31.05
N ASP A 334 4.29 -10.92 -29.97
CA ASP A 334 4.52 -12.26 -29.47
C ASP A 334 3.26 -12.91 -28.85
N ALA A 335 2.46 -12.12 -28.12
CA ALA A 335 1.16 -12.58 -27.63
C ALA A 335 0.20 -12.91 -28.80
N ASP A 336 0.17 -12.09 -29.86
CA ASP A 336 -0.60 -12.32 -31.06
C ASP A 336 -0.13 -13.62 -31.76
N ARG A 337 1.19 -13.80 -31.87
CA ARG A 337 1.74 -15.01 -32.48
C ARG A 337 1.43 -16.28 -31.68
N ALA A 338 1.48 -16.19 -30.35
CA ALA A 338 1.08 -17.30 -29.48
C ALA A 338 -0.40 -17.69 -29.70
N ILE A 339 -1.29 -16.70 -29.86
CA ILE A 339 -2.72 -16.93 -30.12
C ILE A 339 -2.97 -17.50 -31.54
N GLU A 340 -2.21 -17.07 -32.54
CA GLU A 340 -2.27 -17.63 -33.90
C GLU A 340 -1.89 -19.10 -33.93
N LEU A 341 -0.83 -19.48 -33.18
CA LEU A 341 -0.36 -20.86 -33.09
C LEU A 341 -1.33 -21.75 -32.29
N ASP A 342 -1.88 -21.24 -31.21
CA ASP A 342 -2.88 -21.93 -30.40
C ASP A 342 -3.96 -20.99 -29.89
N SER A 343 -5.04 -20.86 -30.64
CA SER A 343 -6.21 -20.04 -30.29
C SER A 343 -6.97 -20.56 -29.05
N SER A 344 -6.59 -21.72 -28.50
CA SER A 344 -7.17 -22.26 -27.27
C SER A 344 -6.40 -21.82 -26.02
N TYR A 345 -5.21 -21.20 -26.17
CA TYR A 345 -4.31 -20.92 -25.06
C TYR A 345 -4.68 -19.62 -24.34
N LEU A 346 -5.45 -19.74 -23.26
CA LEU A 346 -6.09 -18.61 -22.59
C LEU A 346 -5.11 -17.63 -21.94
N LEU A 347 -3.94 -18.11 -21.49
CA LEU A 347 -2.92 -17.24 -20.87
C LEU A 347 -2.31 -16.25 -21.88
N ALA A 348 -2.28 -16.58 -23.17
CA ALA A 348 -1.84 -15.64 -24.20
C ALA A 348 -2.84 -14.48 -24.38
N TYR A 349 -4.14 -14.76 -24.35
CA TYR A 349 -5.17 -13.71 -24.35
C TYR A 349 -5.06 -12.85 -23.08
N TYR A 350 -4.86 -13.48 -21.92
CA TYR A 350 -4.71 -12.75 -20.66
C TYR A 350 -3.48 -11.82 -20.69
N MET A 351 -2.36 -12.31 -21.22
CA MET A 351 -1.15 -11.50 -21.40
C MET A 351 -1.41 -10.33 -22.35
N ARG A 352 -2.12 -10.56 -23.45
CA ARG A 352 -2.48 -9.51 -24.42
C ARG A 352 -3.38 -8.42 -23.81
N VAL A 353 -4.36 -8.79 -22.97
CA VAL A 353 -5.17 -7.86 -22.17
C VAL A 353 -4.27 -6.99 -21.28
N GLN A 354 -3.36 -7.60 -20.55
CA GLN A 354 -2.42 -6.92 -19.65
C GLN A 354 -1.53 -5.93 -20.42
N ILE A 355 -0.94 -6.34 -21.54
CA ILE A 355 -0.09 -5.50 -22.38
C ILE A 355 -0.87 -4.28 -22.88
N ARG A 356 -2.07 -4.48 -23.42
CA ARG A 356 -2.93 -3.39 -23.92
C ARG A 356 -3.28 -2.40 -22.81
N MET A 357 -3.69 -2.87 -21.65
CA MET A 357 -4.01 -2.01 -20.52
C MET A 357 -2.81 -1.18 -20.11
N LYS A 358 -1.63 -1.81 -19.93
CA LYS A 358 -0.41 -1.12 -19.48
C LYS A 358 0.14 -0.14 -20.50
N ASN A 359 0.13 -0.52 -21.77
CA ASN A 359 0.54 0.37 -22.87
C ASN A 359 -0.32 1.65 -22.93
N GLN A 360 -1.65 1.52 -22.70
CA GLN A 360 -2.52 2.70 -22.64
C GLN A 360 -2.24 3.56 -21.40
N GLU A 361 -2.00 2.95 -20.25
CA GLU A 361 -1.61 3.65 -19.03
C GLU A 361 -0.33 4.50 -19.24
N VAL A 362 0.72 3.89 -19.80
CA VAL A 362 1.99 4.58 -20.10
C VAL A 362 1.79 5.70 -21.10
N ARG A 363 1.11 5.45 -22.21
CA ARG A 363 0.80 6.48 -23.22
C ARG A 363 -0.01 7.66 -22.67
N MET A 364 -0.89 7.41 -21.71
CA MET A 364 -1.65 8.47 -21.05
C MET A 364 -0.76 9.28 -20.09
N ALA A 365 0.16 8.63 -19.38
CA ALA A 365 1.10 9.29 -18.49
C ALA A 365 2.10 10.19 -19.24
N GLU A 366 2.61 9.74 -20.40
CA GLU A 366 3.54 10.51 -21.25
C GLU A 366 2.89 11.77 -21.85
N LYS A 367 1.59 11.76 -22.06
CA LYS A 367 0.82 12.86 -22.69
C LYS A 367 0.23 13.88 -21.71
N SER A 368 0.59 13.81 -20.43
CA SER A 368 0.10 14.77 -19.42
C SER A 368 0.65 16.20 -19.59
N GLU A 369 1.55 16.45 -20.53
CA GLU A 369 1.91 17.79 -21.00
C GLU A 369 0.83 18.22 -22.02
N VAL A 370 0.12 19.29 -21.70
CA VAL A 370 -1.08 19.87 -22.35
C VAL A 370 -1.19 19.62 -23.87
N PRO A 371 -1.96 18.63 -24.33
CA PRO A 371 -2.10 18.36 -25.76
C PRO A 371 -3.08 19.34 -26.44
N SER A 372 -2.90 19.59 -27.74
CA SER A 372 -3.86 20.36 -28.53
C SER A 372 -5.23 19.66 -28.62
N ALA A 373 -6.32 20.43 -28.78
CA ALA A 373 -7.67 19.88 -28.77
C ALA A 373 -7.93 18.79 -29.83
N GLY A 374 -7.18 18.81 -30.95
CA GLY A 374 -7.26 17.77 -32.01
C GLY A 374 -6.56 16.48 -31.62
N GLU A 375 -5.43 16.56 -30.91
CA GLU A 375 -4.68 15.39 -30.40
C GLU A 375 -5.42 14.68 -29.29
N VAL A 376 -6.14 15.41 -28.43
CA VAL A 376 -6.99 14.84 -27.36
C VAL A 376 -8.06 13.92 -27.94
N LYS A 377 -8.74 14.33 -29.01
CA LYS A 377 -9.80 13.53 -29.62
C LYS A 377 -9.28 12.26 -30.26
N TRP A 378 -8.19 12.35 -31.02
CA TRP A 378 -7.58 11.18 -31.67
C TRP A 378 -7.03 10.16 -30.67
N THR A 379 -6.37 10.62 -29.60
CA THR A 379 -5.86 9.74 -28.55
C THR A 379 -6.96 9.04 -27.77
N PHE A 380 -8.10 9.71 -27.54
CA PHE A 380 -9.26 9.13 -26.88
C PHE A 380 -9.88 8.01 -27.73
N ASP A 381 -10.04 8.23 -29.02
CA ASP A 381 -10.61 7.25 -29.95
C ASP A 381 -9.68 6.02 -30.11
N ALA A 382 -8.37 6.22 -30.24
CA ALA A 382 -7.39 5.15 -30.31
C ALA A 382 -7.34 4.32 -29.01
N SER A 383 -7.36 4.98 -27.86
CA SER A 383 -7.41 4.30 -26.56
C SER A 383 -8.69 3.47 -26.40
N ARG A 384 -9.82 3.98 -26.87
CA ARG A 384 -11.09 3.26 -26.83
C ARG A 384 -11.07 1.98 -27.66
N SER A 385 -10.43 2.01 -28.83
CA SER A 385 -10.26 0.82 -29.68
C SER A 385 -9.42 -0.25 -29.01
N GLU A 386 -8.31 0.12 -28.35
CA GLU A 386 -7.46 -0.82 -27.65
C GLU A 386 -8.16 -1.44 -26.42
N TYR A 387 -8.90 -0.63 -25.67
CA TYR A 387 -9.69 -1.15 -24.54
C TYR A 387 -10.83 -2.07 -25.03
N GLN A 388 -11.44 -1.78 -26.18
CA GLN A 388 -12.45 -2.68 -26.76
C GLN A 388 -11.83 -4.02 -27.15
N ALA A 389 -10.67 -4.02 -27.80
CA ALA A 389 -9.94 -5.24 -28.14
C ALA A 389 -9.53 -6.06 -26.88
N ALA A 390 -9.18 -5.37 -25.78
CA ALA A 390 -8.91 -6.03 -24.51
C ALA A 390 -10.18 -6.64 -23.88
N LEU A 391 -11.34 -5.97 -24.01
CA LEU A 391 -12.64 -6.53 -23.57
C LEU A 391 -13.03 -7.78 -24.37
N ASP A 392 -12.80 -7.76 -25.69
CA ASP A 392 -13.08 -8.91 -26.57
C ASP A 392 -12.20 -10.12 -26.16
N ASP A 393 -10.94 -9.88 -25.78
CA ASP A 393 -10.07 -10.93 -25.25
C ASP A 393 -10.54 -11.46 -23.89
N CYS A 394 -10.98 -10.58 -22.99
CA CYS A 394 -11.60 -10.98 -21.73
C CYS A 394 -12.84 -11.86 -21.99
N ASP A 395 -13.68 -11.52 -22.95
CA ASP A 395 -14.87 -12.30 -23.28
C ASP A 395 -14.52 -13.69 -23.83
N ARG A 396 -13.44 -13.80 -24.61
CA ARG A 396 -12.92 -15.10 -25.08
C ARG A 396 -12.41 -15.98 -23.93
N ILE A 397 -11.71 -15.37 -22.96
CA ILE A 397 -11.26 -16.08 -21.77
C ILE A 397 -12.48 -16.59 -20.97
N LEU A 398 -13.43 -15.70 -20.68
CA LEU A 398 -14.59 -15.99 -19.84
C LEU A 398 -15.59 -16.95 -20.49
N ALA A 399 -15.61 -17.05 -21.83
CA ALA A 399 -16.39 -18.06 -22.54
C ALA A 399 -15.89 -19.50 -22.26
N ARG A 400 -14.61 -19.67 -21.89
CA ARG A 400 -14.00 -20.97 -21.61
C ARG A 400 -13.76 -21.19 -20.11
N GLU A 401 -13.42 -20.13 -19.38
CA GLU A 401 -13.21 -20.12 -17.93
C GLU A 401 -14.16 -19.09 -17.28
N PRO A 402 -15.46 -19.40 -17.15
CA PRO A 402 -16.46 -18.48 -16.62
C PRO A 402 -16.29 -18.22 -15.11
N ASP A 403 -15.47 -18.96 -14.42
CA ASP A 403 -15.13 -18.86 -13.01
C ASP A 403 -13.82 -18.10 -12.73
N PHE A 404 -13.19 -17.51 -13.76
CA PHE A 404 -11.96 -16.73 -13.57
C PHE A 404 -12.25 -15.32 -13.05
N ALA A 405 -12.31 -15.17 -11.72
CA ALA A 405 -12.59 -13.90 -11.03
C ALA A 405 -11.66 -12.76 -11.44
N GLY A 406 -10.36 -13.03 -11.63
CA GLY A 406 -9.36 -12.04 -12.05
C GLY A 406 -9.62 -11.42 -13.43
N CYS A 407 -10.17 -12.21 -14.34
CA CYS A 407 -10.56 -11.69 -15.66
C CYS A 407 -11.76 -10.73 -15.56
N TYR A 408 -12.77 -11.05 -14.75
CA TYR A 408 -13.88 -10.12 -14.48
C TYR A 408 -13.38 -8.85 -13.79
N TYR A 409 -12.42 -8.95 -12.87
CA TYR A 409 -11.82 -7.80 -12.22
C TYR A 409 -11.13 -6.88 -13.23
N ASN A 410 -10.25 -7.41 -14.08
CA ASN A 410 -9.58 -6.64 -15.13
C ASN A 410 -10.57 -6.03 -16.14
N LYS A 411 -11.64 -6.77 -16.49
CA LYS A 411 -12.74 -6.25 -17.30
C LYS A 411 -13.41 -5.04 -16.63
N GLY A 412 -13.62 -5.09 -15.31
CA GLY A 412 -14.08 -3.97 -14.50
C GLY A 412 -13.15 -2.76 -14.59
N ASN A 413 -11.84 -2.98 -14.46
CA ASN A 413 -10.83 -1.91 -14.57
C ASN A 413 -10.84 -1.26 -15.97
N ILE A 414 -11.00 -2.03 -17.04
CA ILE A 414 -11.13 -1.50 -18.41
C ILE A 414 -12.38 -0.60 -18.50
N TYR A 415 -13.53 -1.05 -17.99
CA TYR A 415 -14.76 -0.24 -17.98
C TYR A 415 -14.60 1.05 -17.16
N MET A 416 -13.83 1.01 -16.05
CA MET A 416 -13.48 2.21 -15.27
C MET A 416 -12.73 3.23 -16.13
N GLN A 417 -11.73 2.79 -16.91
CA GLN A 417 -10.98 3.66 -17.83
C GLN A 417 -11.88 4.26 -18.93
N LEU A 418 -12.84 3.48 -19.40
CA LEU A 418 -13.86 3.92 -20.37
C LEU A 418 -14.98 4.78 -19.76
N LYS A 419 -14.97 4.98 -18.42
CA LYS A 419 -16.03 5.68 -17.65
C LYS A 419 -17.42 5.04 -17.80
N LEU A 420 -17.46 3.75 -18.06
CA LEU A 420 -18.67 2.93 -18.14
C LEU A 420 -18.95 2.31 -16.77
N TRP A 421 -19.41 3.16 -15.84
CA TRP A 421 -19.56 2.79 -14.42
C TRP A 421 -20.51 1.61 -14.19
N PRO A 422 -21.71 1.55 -14.84
CA PRO A 422 -22.62 0.42 -14.67
C PRO A 422 -22.02 -0.92 -15.10
N GLU A 423 -21.25 -0.93 -16.19
CA GLU A 423 -20.57 -2.11 -16.72
C GLU A 423 -19.43 -2.53 -15.80
N ALA A 424 -18.67 -1.57 -15.26
CA ALA A 424 -17.63 -1.82 -14.26
C ALA A 424 -18.22 -2.47 -13.00
N ILE A 425 -19.31 -1.92 -12.46
CA ILE A 425 -20.02 -2.45 -11.30
C ILE A 425 -20.46 -3.90 -11.53
N LYS A 426 -21.03 -4.20 -12.71
CA LYS A 426 -21.43 -5.57 -13.07
C LYS A 426 -20.23 -6.52 -13.09
N ALA A 427 -19.12 -6.11 -13.71
CA ALA A 427 -17.92 -6.92 -13.82
C ALA A 427 -17.30 -7.20 -12.44
N TYR A 428 -17.13 -6.19 -11.59
CA TYR A 428 -16.64 -6.39 -10.21
C TYR A 428 -17.61 -7.23 -9.38
N THR A 429 -18.92 -7.11 -9.59
CA THR A 429 -19.91 -7.94 -8.89
C THR A 429 -19.74 -9.41 -9.25
N GLN A 430 -19.40 -9.75 -10.49
CA GLN A 430 -19.10 -11.14 -10.85
C GLN A 430 -17.77 -11.60 -10.23
N ALA A 431 -16.74 -10.76 -10.24
CA ALA A 431 -15.47 -11.06 -9.57
C ALA A 431 -15.67 -11.36 -8.08
N ILE A 432 -16.47 -10.56 -7.37
CA ILE A 432 -16.81 -10.74 -5.95
C ILE A 432 -17.63 -12.01 -5.71
N LYS A 433 -18.59 -12.33 -6.58
CA LYS A 433 -19.39 -13.58 -6.47
C LYS A 433 -18.51 -14.81 -6.56
N LEU A 434 -17.49 -14.80 -7.42
CA LEU A 434 -16.56 -15.90 -7.61
C LEU A 434 -15.49 -15.95 -6.51
N HIS A 435 -15.15 -14.80 -5.95
CA HIS A 435 -14.13 -14.67 -4.89
C HIS A 435 -14.61 -13.66 -3.84
N VAL A 436 -15.30 -14.15 -2.80
CA VAL A 436 -15.98 -13.33 -1.77
C VAL A 436 -15.03 -12.47 -0.92
N ASP A 437 -13.75 -12.81 -0.88
CA ASP A 437 -12.71 -12.08 -0.15
C ASP A 437 -11.85 -11.20 -1.05
N TYR A 438 -12.37 -10.77 -2.20
CA TYR A 438 -11.65 -9.96 -3.18
C TYR A 438 -11.68 -8.48 -2.81
N ALA A 439 -10.78 -8.04 -1.91
CA ALA A 439 -10.75 -6.69 -1.35
C ALA A 439 -10.66 -5.59 -2.42
N GLU A 440 -9.78 -5.80 -3.43
CA GLU A 440 -9.57 -4.86 -4.53
C GLU A 440 -10.82 -4.71 -5.40
N ALA A 441 -11.57 -5.79 -5.59
CA ALA A 441 -12.82 -5.74 -6.34
C ALA A 441 -13.92 -4.98 -5.59
N TYR A 442 -14.03 -5.14 -4.26
CA TYR A 442 -14.92 -4.32 -3.43
C TYR A 442 -14.52 -2.86 -3.49
N TYR A 443 -13.22 -2.55 -3.34
CA TYR A 443 -12.75 -1.19 -3.39
C TYR A 443 -13.08 -0.52 -4.73
N ASN A 444 -12.75 -1.17 -5.86
CA ASN A 444 -13.00 -0.63 -7.19
C ASN A 444 -14.48 -0.52 -7.51
N ARG A 445 -15.32 -1.45 -7.04
CA ARG A 445 -16.78 -1.34 -7.17
C ARG A 445 -17.32 -0.18 -6.35
N GLY A 446 -16.84 0.01 -5.13
CA GLY A 446 -17.16 1.16 -4.28
C GLY A 446 -16.78 2.48 -4.94
N VAL A 447 -15.59 2.56 -5.56
CA VAL A 447 -15.17 3.73 -6.35
C VAL A 447 -16.08 3.94 -7.56
N ALA A 448 -16.46 2.87 -8.28
CA ALA A 448 -17.36 2.96 -9.42
C ALA A 448 -18.76 3.48 -9.03
N TYR A 449 -19.31 3.02 -7.89
CA TYR A 449 -20.56 3.56 -7.33
C TYR A 449 -20.43 5.06 -7.00
N ILE A 450 -19.36 5.47 -6.34
CA ILE A 450 -19.13 6.90 -6.04
C ILE A 450 -19.04 7.74 -7.31
N LEU A 451 -18.33 7.26 -8.35
CA LEU A 451 -18.20 7.95 -9.63
C LEU A 451 -19.50 7.99 -10.42
N SER A 452 -20.40 7.04 -10.22
CA SER A 452 -21.75 7.05 -10.79
C SER A 452 -22.75 7.91 -10.02
N GLY A 453 -22.36 8.40 -8.82
CA GLY A 453 -23.23 9.19 -7.93
C GLY A 453 -23.97 8.37 -6.89
N ASP A 454 -23.89 7.04 -6.88
CA ASP A 454 -24.52 6.15 -5.90
C ASP A 454 -23.61 5.99 -4.65
N TYR A 455 -23.63 6.99 -3.80
CA TYR A 455 -22.80 6.99 -2.59
C TYR A 455 -23.29 5.95 -1.58
N ALA A 456 -24.61 5.69 -1.52
CA ALA A 456 -25.22 4.75 -0.60
C ALA A 456 -24.74 3.31 -0.83
N SER A 457 -24.58 2.88 -2.10
CA SER A 457 -24.02 1.58 -2.45
C SER A 457 -22.48 1.54 -2.33
N GLY A 458 -21.80 2.68 -2.56
CA GLY A 458 -20.34 2.75 -2.56
C GLY A 458 -19.72 2.62 -1.17
N ILE A 459 -20.31 3.22 -0.13
CA ILE A 459 -19.78 3.23 1.24
C ILE A 459 -19.68 1.81 1.85
N PRO A 460 -20.70 0.93 1.76
CA PRO A 460 -20.59 -0.45 2.24
C PRO A 460 -19.46 -1.24 1.59
N ASP A 461 -19.27 -1.09 0.27
CA ASP A 461 -18.20 -1.75 -0.46
C ASP A 461 -16.81 -1.28 -0.01
N LEU A 462 -16.63 0.02 0.16
CA LEU A 462 -15.39 0.59 0.71
C LEU A 462 -15.15 0.13 2.15
N SER A 463 -16.20 0.03 2.98
CA SER A 463 -16.08 -0.50 4.34
C SER A 463 -15.59 -1.95 4.31
N ARG A 464 -16.19 -2.77 3.44
CA ARG A 464 -15.77 -4.16 3.27
C ARG A 464 -14.33 -4.30 2.80
N ALA A 465 -13.90 -3.47 1.83
CA ALA A 465 -12.52 -3.42 1.37
C ALA A 465 -11.56 -3.03 2.52
N GLY A 466 -11.92 -2.02 3.33
CA GLY A 466 -11.16 -1.59 4.49
C GLY A 466 -11.04 -2.67 5.57
N GLU A 467 -12.13 -3.41 5.87
CA GLU A 467 -12.14 -4.55 6.79
C GLU A 467 -11.19 -5.67 6.33
N MET A 468 -11.09 -5.86 5.02
CA MET A 468 -10.16 -6.80 4.40
C MET A 468 -8.74 -6.24 4.25
N GLY A 469 -8.48 -4.97 4.73
CA GLY A 469 -7.19 -4.36 4.89
C GLY A 469 -6.78 -3.34 3.81
N LEU A 470 -7.64 -3.02 2.86
CA LEU A 470 -7.42 -1.87 1.97
C LEU A 470 -7.77 -0.56 2.68
N TYR A 471 -6.93 -0.17 3.63
CA TYR A 471 -7.20 0.92 4.58
C TYR A 471 -7.42 2.28 3.92
N LYS A 472 -6.89 2.52 2.72
CA LYS A 472 -7.16 3.73 1.94
C LYS A 472 -8.66 3.94 1.65
N ALA A 473 -9.48 2.88 1.72
CA ALA A 473 -10.92 2.96 1.61
C ALA A 473 -11.56 3.87 2.67
N TYR A 474 -11.01 3.91 3.88
CA TYR A 474 -11.54 4.75 4.97
C TYR A 474 -11.45 6.25 4.68
N ASN A 475 -10.48 6.69 3.87
CA ASN A 475 -10.41 8.09 3.43
C ASN A 475 -11.58 8.46 2.51
N LEU A 476 -11.96 7.55 1.61
CA LEU A 476 -13.11 7.74 0.73
C LEU A 476 -14.42 7.72 1.52
N ILE A 477 -14.57 6.77 2.46
CA ILE A 477 -15.73 6.71 3.36
C ILE A 477 -15.90 8.04 4.09
N LYS A 478 -14.84 8.56 4.71
CA LYS A 478 -14.89 9.84 5.44
C LYS A 478 -15.34 10.99 4.54
N ARG A 479 -14.89 11.01 3.29
CA ARG A 479 -15.20 12.09 2.34
C ARG A 479 -16.64 12.04 1.80
N TYR A 480 -17.18 10.84 1.60
CA TYR A 480 -18.45 10.65 0.91
C TYR A 480 -19.61 10.19 1.81
N ARG A 481 -19.34 9.90 3.10
CA ARG A 481 -20.37 9.42 4.06
C ARG A 481 -21.54 10.40 4.20
N ASP A 482 -21.25 11.70 4.29
CA ASP A 482 -22.29 12.70 4.50
C ASP A 482 -23.17 12.84 3.24
N LYS A 483 -22.60 12.63 2.05
CA LYS A 483 -23.36 12.58 0.78
C LYS A 483 -24.25 11.35 0.70
N ALA A 484 -23.77 10.20 1.18
CA ALA A 484 -24.57 8.98 1.25
C ALA A 484 -25.78 9.11 2.22
N ALA A 485 -25.60 9.84 3.31
CA ALA A 485 -26.70 10.08 4.27
C ALA A 485 -27.83 10.93 3.66
N THR A 486 -27.51 11.87 2.78
CA THR A 486 -28.50 12.73 2.08
C THR A 486 -29.22 12.05 0.91
N GLU A 487 -28.76 10.89 0.45
CA GLU A 487 -29.45 10.09 -0.58
C GLU A 487 -30.54 9.16 -0.02
N VAL A 488 -30.51 8.92 1.29
CA VAL A 488 -31.43 7.99 1.99
C VAL A 488 -32.63 8.74 2.59
N GLU A 489 -32.58 10.08 2.69
CA GLU A 489 -33.71 10.95 3.04
C GLU A 489 -34.52 11.35 1.77
#